data_37312bf5e9541deabc849f5e73c8336f
#
_entry.id   37312bf5e9541deabc849f5e73c8336f
#
_cell.length_a   1.000
_cell.length_b   1.000
_cell.length_c   1.000
_cell.angle_alpha   90.00
_cell.angle_beta   90.00
_cell.angle_gamma   90.00
#
_symmetry.space_group_name_H-M   'P 1'
#
loop_
_entity.id
_entity.type
_entity.pdbx_description
1 polymer ?
#
loop_
_entity_poly.entity_id
_entity_poly.type
_entity_poly.pdbx_seq_one_letter_code
_entity_poly.pdbx_strand_id
1 'polypeptide(L)'
;MVVREDRGAIAVLRMAHGRANALDPEILGALSAALEAAAGAPALVLTGAGVMFSAGVDLKRLAASGPDYPGALIPALVDCFARLFYHPRPVVAAVNGHAIAGGCVLACAADRRIAARGGGRFGVTELLVGVPFPAIALEIMRAVAPARHLAEMVYGGRTLSVEDACERGLVDTVVEPGALLDAAVAEAEALAAIPAESFALTKAQLRQPVRDFLARHAARIDREALACWRAPAAQDAIRRYVEKALGGGRR
;
A
#
# COMPACT_ATOMS: atom_id res chain seq x y z
N MET A 1 -8.17 -4.51 -14.28
CA MET A 1 -7.34 -3.75 -13.31
C MET A 1 -7.56 -4.24 -11.89
N VAL A 2 -8.78 -4.15 -11.35
CA VAL A 2 -9.14 -4.82 -10.09
C VAL A 2 -10.27 -5.80 -10.38
N VAL A 3 -10.09 -7.05 -9.95
CA VAL A 3 -11.08 -8.11 -10.12
C VAL A 3 -11.65 -8.43 -8.73
N ARG A 4 -12.97 -8.43 -8.61
CA ARG A 4 -13.65 -8.91 -7.40
C ARG A 4 -14.00 -10.39 -7.57
N GLU A 5 -13.64 -11.18 -6.56
CA GLU A 5 -14.02 -12.57 -6.39
C GLU A 5 -14.65 -12.69 -5.00
N ASP A 6 -15.79 -13.35 -4.87
CA ASP A 6 -16.39 -13.55 -3.55
C ASP A 6 -16.04 -14.95 -3.04
N ARG A 7 -15.55 -15.03 -1.81
CA ARG A 7 -15.29 -16.27 -1.06
C ARG A 7 -16.26 -16.32 0.12
N GLY A 8 -17.36 -17.05 -0.06
CA GLY A 8 -18.47 -16.95 0.86
C GLY A 8 -19.01 -15.53 0.92
N ALA A 9 -19.03 -14.93 2.12
CA ALA A 9 -19.44 -13.54 2.32
C ALA A 9 -18.28 -12.52 2.17
N ILE A 10 -17.04 -12.97 2.05
CA ILE A 10 -15.86 -12.12 1.99
C ILE A 10 -15.59 -11.67 0.56
N ALA A 11 -15.44 -10.36 0.36
CA ALA A 11 -15.08 -9.79 -0.94
C ALA A 11 -13.54 -9.82 -1.10
N VAL A 12 -13.04 -10.56 -2.09
CA VAL A 12 -11.61 -10.58 -2.44
C VAL A 12 -11.38 -9.63 -3.61
N LEU A 13 -10.62 -8.57 -3.39
CA LEU A 13 -10.21 -7.59 -4.39
C LEU A 13 -8.79 -7.92 -4.87
N ARG A 14 -8.67 -8.35 -6.12
CA ARG A 14 -7.39 -8.73 -6.72
C ARG A 14 -6.91 -7.67 -7.69
N MET A 15 -5.79 -7.05 -7.38
CA MET A 15 -5.09 -6.17 -8.33
C MET A 15 -4.48 -7.01 -9.45
N ALA A 16 -4.85 -6.73 -10.69
CA ALA A 16 -4.34 -7.36 -11.91
C ALA A 16 -4.03 -6.26 -12.94
N HIS A 17 -2.92 -5.54 -12.73
CA HIS A 17 -2.51 -4.40 -13.52
C HIS A 17 -1.05 -4.53 -13.95
N GLY A 18 -0.85 -4.94 -15.20
CA GLY A 18 0.47 -5.27 -15.71
C GLY A 18 1.14 -6.41 -14.92
N ARG A 19 2.47 -6.52 -15.03
CA ARG A 19 3.22 -7.60 -14.36
C ARG A 19 3.57 -7.28 -12.90
N ALA A 20 3.51 -5.99 -12.53
CA ALA A 20 4.02 -5.50 -11.26
C ALA A 20 2.94 -4.89 -10.35
N ASN A 21 1.68 -4.84 -10.78
CA ASN A 21 0.63 -4.10 -10.09
C ASN A 21 1.11 -2.70 -9.67
N ALA A 22 1.79 -2.01 -10.62
CA ALA A 22 2.33 -0.68 -10.38
C ALA A 22 1.20 0.34 -10.23
N LEU A 23 1.37 1.25 -9.30
CA LEU A 23 0.36 2.24 -8.96
C LEU A 23 0.43 3.43 -9.92
N ASP A 24 -0.63 3.60 -10.68
CA ASP A 24 -0.94 4.75 -11.51
C ASP A 24 -2.36 5.25 -11.23
N PRO A 25 -2.78 6.41 -11.74
CA PRO A 25 -4.13 6.93 -11.47
C PRO A 25 -5.25 5.95 -11.85
N GLU A 26 -5.06 5.11 -12.85
CA GLU A 26 -6.06 4.17 -13.35
C GLU A 26 -6.30 3.02 -12.37
N ILE A 27 -5.23 2.35 -11.89
CA ILE A 27 -5.39 1.26 -10.90
C ILE A 27 -5.86 1.81 -9.55
N LEU A 28 -5.38 3.00 -9.14
CA LEU A 28 -5.80 3.64 -7.90
C LEU A 28 -7.29 4.00 -7.93
N GLY A 29 -7.77 4.58 -9.03
CA GLY A 29 -9.19 4.84 -9.23
C GLY A 29 -10.02 3.56 -9.27
N ALA A 30 -9.54 2.52 -9.96
CA ALA A 30 -10.21 1.22 -10.01
C ALA A 30 -10.28 0.55 -8.62
N LEU A 31 -9.23 0.67 -7.81
CA LEU A 31 -9.21 0.13 -6.45
C LEU A 31 -10.15 0.93 -5.52
N SER A 32 -10.14 2.26 -5.61
CA SER A 32 -11.09 3.12 -4.88
C SER A 32 -12.55 2.76 -5.20
N ALA A 33 -12.88 2.57 -6.48
CA ALA A 33 -14.21 2.15 -6.90
C ALA A 33 -14.57 0.73 -6.43
N ALA A 34 -13.60 -0.21 -6.45
CA ALA A 34 -13.82 -1.57 -5.97
C ALA A 34 -14.06 -1.63 -4.46
N LEU A 35 -13.34 -0.81 -3.66
CA LEU A 35 -13.55 -0.67 -2.22
C LEU A 35 -14.96 -0.14 -1.93
N GLU A 36 -15.42 0.86 -2.67
CA GLU A 36 -16.77 1.42 -2.53
C GLU A 36 -17.85 0.40 -2.91
N ALA A 37 -17.68 -0.30 -4.05
CA ALA A 37 -18.61 -1.35 -4.48
C ALA A 37 -18.64 -2.56 -3.53
N ALA A 38 -17.60 -2.77 -2.74
CA ALA A 38 -17.50 -3.83 -1.75
C ALA A 38 -17.94 -3.41 -0.33
N ALA A 39 -18.41 -2.17 -0.13
CA ALA A 39 -18.76 -1.64 1.19
C ALA A 39 -19.86 -2.44 1.93
N GLY A 40 -20.70 -3.18 1.18
CA GLY A 40 -21.72 -4.08 1.73
C GLY A 40 -21.20 -5.43 2.21
N ALA A 41 -19.96 -5.83 1.85
CA ALA A 41 -19.37 -7.07 2.33
C ALA A 41 -19.01 -6.95 3.83
N PRO A 42 -19.13 -8.03 4.62
CA PRO A 42 -18.79 -7.99 6.05
C PRO A 42 -17.29 -7.77 6.31
N ALA A 43 -16.42 -8.22 5.42
CA ALA A 43 -14.99 -7.94 5.40
C ALA A 43 -14.42 -8.08 3.99
N LEU A 44 -13.19 -7.56 3.78
CA LEU A 44 -12.50 -7.57 2.50
C LEU A 44 -11.12 -8.21 2.62
N VAL A 45 -10.69 -8.85 1.54
CA VAL A 45 -9.30 -9.26 1.32
C VAL A 45 -8.76 -8.51 0.12
N LEU A 46 -7.60 -7.86 0.25
CA LEU A 46 -6.88 -7.23 -0.85
C LEU A 46 -5.64 -8.08 -1.20
N THR A 47 -5.47 -8.43 -2.47
CA THR A 47 -4.31 -9.19 -2.95
C THR A 47 -3.85 -8.76 -4.32
N GLY A 48 -2.69 -9.22 -4.76
CA GLY A 48 -2.18 -9.01 -6.11
C GLY A 48 -2.32 -10.25 -7.00
N ALA A 49 -2.26 -10.05 -8.30
CA ALA A 49 -2.10 -11.14 -9.27
C ALA A 49 -0.61 -11.47 -9.48
N GLY A 50 -0.33 -12.72 -9.83
CA GLY A 50 1.04 -13.17 -10.11
C GLY A 50 1.91 -13.20 -8.86
N VAL A 51 3.16 -12.73 -8.99
CA VAL A 51 4.21 -12.78 -7.95
C VAL A 51 4.40 -11.44 -7.23
N MET A 52 3.55 -10.48 -7.49
CA MET A 52 3.64 -9.13 -6.95
C MET A 52 2.33 -8.75 -6.25
N PHE A 53 2.42 -8.31 -5.00
CA PHE A 53 1.32 -7.55 -4.42
C PHE A 53 1.23 -6.18 -5.09
N SER A 54 2.28 -5.38 -4.99
CA SER A 54 2.47 -4.15 -5.77
C SER A 54 3.91 -3.66 -5.69
N ALA A 55 4.45 -3.18 -6.80
CA ALA A 55 5.77 -2.55 -6.87
C ALA A 55 5.77 -1.07 -6.43
N GLY A 56 4.63 -0.52 -6.01
CA GLY A 56 4.47 0.91 -5.77
C GLY A 56 4.26 1.69 -7.06
N VAL A 57 4.55 2.98 -7.03
CA VAL A 57 4.32 3.90 -8.16
C VAL A 57 5.01 3.42 -9.44
N ASP A 58 4.31 3.57 -10.58
CA ASP A 58 4.91 3.32 -11.91
C ASP A 58 5.97 4.38 -12.22
N LEU A 59 7.20 4.09 -11.78
CA LEU A 59 8.35 4.97 -11.99
C LEU A 59 8.72 5.12 -13.47
N LYS A 60 8.45 4.10 -14.32
CA LYS A 60 8.71 4.20 -15.77
C LYS A 60 7.78 5.22 -16.39
N ARG A 61 6.50 5.12 -16.09
CA ARG A 61 5.50 6.08 -16.54
C ARG A 61 5.79 7.48 -15.99
N LEU A 62 6.11 7.57 -14.70
CA LEU A 62 6.48 8.84 -14.07
C LEU A 62 7.66 9.52 -14.76
N ALA A 63 8.75 8.78 -15.04
CA ALA A 63 9.93 9.29 -15.74
C ALA A 63 9.64 9.75 -17.17
N ALA A 64 8.69 9.08 -17.85
CA ALA A 64 8.30 9.37 -19.23
C ALA A 64 7.29 10.51 -19.36
N SER A 65 6.44 10.74 -18.34
CA SER A 65 5.30 11.69 -18.43
C SER A 65 5.63 13.12 -18.03
N GLY A 66 6.83 13.37 -17.46
CA GLY A 66 7.28 14.71 -17.10
C GLY A 66 6.68 15.24 -15.79
N PRO A 67 6.97 16.54 -15.47
CA PRO A 67 6.73 17.12 -14.14
C PRO A 67 5.26 17.37 -13.79
N ASP A 68 4.34 17.29 -14.73
CA ASP A 68 2.91 17.49 -14.47
C ASP A 68 2.21 16.22 -13.97
N TYR A 69 2.72 15.05 -14.33
CA TYR A 69 2.13 13.76 -13.97
C TYR A 69 1.94 13.55 -12.46
N PRO A 70 2.86 13.95 -11.56
CA PRO A 70 2.63 13.90 -10.13
C PRO A 70 1.36 14.62 -9.67
N GLY A 71 0.91 15.64 -10.41
CA GLY A 71 -0.33 16.37 -10.11
C GLY A 71 -1.61 15.52 -10.21
N ALA A 72 -1.61 14.48 -11.05
CA ALA A 72 -2.69 13.51 -11.12
C ALA A 72 -2.45 12.31 -10.18
N LEU A 73 -1.19 11.86 -10.07
CA LEU A 73 -0.81 10.66 -9.32
C LEU A 73 -0.96 10.85 -7.81
N ILE A 74 -0.41 11.93 -7.24
CA ILE A 74 -0.38 12.12 -5.78
C ILE A 74 -1.79 12.21 -5.17
N PRO A 75 -2.74 13.00 -5.72
CA PRO A 75 -4.11 13.00 -5.23
C PRO A 75 -4.79 11.64 -5.31
N ALA A 76 -4.55 10.86 -6.39
CA ALA A 76 -5.09 9.52 -6.53
C ALA A 76 -4.53 8.55 -5.47
N LEU A 77 -3.22 8.63 -5.16
CA LEU A 77 -2.59 7.88 -4.07
C LEU A 77 -3.22 8.23 -2.72
N VAL A 78 -3.33 9.54 -2.44
CA VAL A 78 -3.91 10.05 -1.18
C VAL A 78 -5.33 9.54 -0.99
N ASP A 79 -6.19 9.67 -2.01
CA ASP A 79 -7.58 9.19 -1.96
C ASP A 79 -7.66 7.68 -1.74
N CYS A 80 -6.94 6.89 -2.53
CA CYS A 80 -6.97 5.44 -2.44
C CYS A 80 -6.46 4.93 -1.08
N PHE A 81 -5.35 5.46 -0.59
CA PHE A 81 -4.82 5.10 0.73
C PHE A 81 -5.79 5.48 1.85
N ALA A 82 -6.43 6.66 1.76
CA ALA A 82 -7.41 7.09 2.75
C ALA A 82 -8.65 6.18 2.75
N ARG A 83 -9.20 5.86 1.58
CA ARG A 83 -10.35 4.96 1.45
C ARG A 83 -10.07 3.58 2.03
N LEU A 84 -8.90 3.02 1.77
CA LEU A 84 -8.50 1.74 2.33
C LEU A 84 -8.27 1.82 3.84
N PHE A 85 -7.47 2.80 4.28
CA PHE A 85 -7.12 2.97 5.69
C PHE A 85 -8.34 3.25 6.56
N TYR A 86 -9.28 4.10 6.12
CA TYR A 86 -10.49 4.43 6.86
C TYR A 86 -11.71 3.58 6.49
N HIS A 87 -11.52 2.49 5.72
CA HIS A 87 -12.63 1.60 5.36
C HIS A 87 -13.32 1.06 6.63
N PRO A 88 -14.68 1.18 6.75
CA PRO A 88 -15.37 0.84 8.02
C PRO A 88 -15.39 -0.66 8.32
N ARG A 89 -15.25 -1.51 7.29
CA ARG A 89 -15.21 -2.97 7.45
C ARG A 89 -13.76 -3.43 7.62
N PRO A 90 -13.55 -4.63 8.21
CA PRO A 90 -12.23 -5.26 8.24
C PRO A 90 -11.65 -5.41 6.85
N VAL A 91 -10.35 -5.13 6.71
CA VAL A 91 -9.60 -5.36 5.49
C VAL A 91 -8.34 -6.15 5.83
N VAL A 92 -8.14 -7.28 5.15
CA VAL A 92 -6.95 -8.12 5.27
C VAL A 92 -6.13 -8.00 3.99
N ALA A 93 -4.87 -7.62 4.08
CA ALA A 93 -3.93 -7.70 2.96
C ALA A 93 -3.34 -9.10 2.88
N ALA A 94 -3.63 -9.82 1.79
CA ALA A 94 -3.00 -11.08 1.43
C ALA A 94 -1.81 -10.78 0.50
N VAL A 95 -0.62 -10.64 1.09
CA VAL A 95 0.59 -10.20 0.39
C VAL A 95 1.23 -11.40 -0.31
N ASN A 96 0.91 -11.57 -1.57
CA ASN A 96 1.30 -12.72 -2.40
C ASN A 96 2.73 -12.65 -2.97
N GLY A 97 3.48 -11.59 -2.65
CA GLY A 97 4.84 -11.39 -3.15
C GLY A 97 5.38 -10.03 -2.73
N HIS A 98 6.07 -9.35 -3.64
CA HIS A 98 6.67 -8.06 -3.31
C HIS A 98 5.62 -6.98 -3.01
N ALA A 99 5.81 -6.24 -1.92
CA ALA A 99 5.05 -5.05 -1.53
C ALA A 99 6.05 -3.91 -1.27
N ILE A 100 6.32 -3.09 -2.29
CA ILE A 100 7.40 -2.11 -2.31
C ILE A 100 6.83 -0.69 -2.41
N ALA A 101 7.47 0.26 -1.72
CA ALA A 101 7.10 1.68 -1.75
C ALA A 101 5.60 1.88 -1.48
N GLY A 102 4.87 2.57 -2.34
CA GLY A 102 3.41 2.70 -2.23
C GLY A 102 2.66 1.37 -2.11
N GLY A 103 3.22 0.25 -2.61
CA GLY A 103 2.66 -1.10 -2.42
C GLY A 103 2.78 -1.58 -0.97
N CYS A 104 3.88 -1.25 -0.29
CA CYS A 104 4.04 -1.48 1.15
C CYS A 104 3.05 -0.65 1.96
N VAL A 105 2.91 0.64 1.62
CA VAL A 105 1.92 1.53 2.24
C VAL A 105 0.51 0.99 2.06
N LEU A 106 0.17 0.51 0.86
CA LEU A 106 -1.13 -0.08 0.56
C LEU A 106 -1.41 -1.31 1.43
N ALA A 107 -0.43 -2.20 1.59
CA ALA A 107 -0.56 -3.35 2.49
C ALA A 107 -0.72 -2.91 3.95
N CYS A 108 0.05 -1.91 4.41
CA CYS A 108 -0.02 -1.36 5.76
C CYS A 108 -1.32 -0.57 6.02
N ALA A 109 -2.03 -0.12 4.99
CA ALA A 109 -3.33 0.52 5.15
C ALA A 109 -4.44 -0.46 5.57
N ALA A 110 -4.26 -1.77 5.34
CA ALA A 110 -5.16 -2.82 5.82
C ALA A 110 -5.10 -2.98 7.35
N ASP A 111 -6.08 -3.68 7.91
CA ASP A 111 -6.14 -3.96 9.35
C ASP A 111 -5.18 -5.09 9.74
N ARG A 112 -5.07 -6.11 8.86
CA ARG A 112 -4.17 -7.26 9.03
C ARG A 112 -3.41 -7.52 7.74
N ARG A 113 -2.19 -8.04 7.87
CA ARG A 113 -1.27 -8.37 6.75
C ARG A 113 -0.80 -9.81 6.91
N ILE A 114 -1.25 -10.67 6.01
CA ILE A 114 -0.78 -12.05 5.92
C ILE A 114 0.08 -12.14 4.67
N ALA A 115 1.30 -12.63 4.78
CA ALA A 115 2.23 -12.68 3.67
C ALA A 115 2.62 -14.12 3.32
N ALA A 116 2.80 -14.36 2.02
CA ALA A 116 3.31 -15.63 1.53
C ALA A 116 4.82 -15.75 1.82
N ARG A 117 5.23 -16.88 2.38
CA ARG A 117 6.65 -17.25 2.52
C ARG A 117 7.35 -17.25 1.16
N GLY A 118 8.60 -16.84 1.11
CA GLY A 118 9.44 -16.93 -0.09
C GLY A 118 10.13 -15.63 -0.44
N GLY A 119 10.45 -15.43 -1.75
CA GLY A 119 11.28 -14.32 -2.22
C GLY A 119 10.63 -12.92 -2.22
N GLY A 120 9.46 -12.74 -1.61
CA GLY A 120 8.79 -11.45 -1.47
C GLY A 120 9.65 -10.46 -0.68
N ARG A 121 9.59 -9.18 -1.07
CA ARG A 121 10.27 -8.08 -0.37
C ARG A 121 9.24 -7.08 0.10
N PHE A 122 9.44 -6.51 1.28
CA PHE A 122 8.51 -5.60 1.95
C PHE A 122 9.24 -4.35 2.43
N GLY A 123 8.78 -3.17 2.07
CA GLY A 123 9.40 -1.93 2.56
C GLY A 123 9.13 -0.70 1.71
N VAL A 124 9.49 0.45 2.25
CA VAL A 124 9.31 1.77 1.63
C VAL A 124 10.65 2.27 1.09
N THR A 125 10.69 2.71 -0.16
CA THR A 125 11.91 3.04 -0.89
C THR A 125 11.89 4.47 -1.47
N GLU A 126 10.94 5.29 -1.09
CA GLU A 126 10.68 6.61 -1.65
C GLU A 126 11.90 7.51 -1.61
N LEU A 127 12.63 7.56 -0.48
CA LEU A 127 13.83 8.39 -0.36
C LEU A 127 15.00 7.90 -1.21
N LEU A 128 15.08 6.61 -1.52
CA LEU A 128 16.09 6.10 -2.47
C LEU A 128 15.80 6.54 -3.91
N VAL A 129 14.52 6.75 -4.23
CA VAL A 129 14.08 7.31 -5.51
C VAL A 129 14.25 8.82 -5.54
N GLY A 130 14.39 9.47 -4.38
CA GLY A 130 14.57 10.91 -4.23
C GLY A 130 13.26 11.69 -4.09
N VAL A 131 12.20 11.04 -3.61
CA VAL A 131 10.89 11.67 -3.43
C VAL A 131 10.39 11.54 -1.99
N PRO A 132 9.69 12.55 -1.46
CA PRO A 132 9.07 12.49 -0.15
C PRO A 132 7.74 11.73 -0.20
N PHE A 133 7.26 11.33 0.99
CA PHE A 133 5.95 10.73 1.16
C PHE A 133 4.83 11.78 1.12
N PRO A 134 3.66 11.48 0.51
CA PRO A 134 2.42 12.15 0.85
C PRO A 134 2.10 11.96 2.34
N ALA A 135 1.42 12.93 2.95
CA ALA A 135 1.17 12.94 4.39
C ALA A 135 0.55 11.63 4.89
N ILE A 136 -0.51 11.16 4.26
CA ILE A 136 -1.20 9.92 4.66
C ILE A 136 -0.29 8.69 4.55
N ALA A 137 0.59 8.62 3.55
CA ALA A 137 1.46 7.47 3.34
C ALA A 137 2.42 7.29 4.53
N LEU A 138 3.05 8.37 5.00
CA LEU A 138 3.93 8.33 6.15
C LEU A 138 3.17 8.06 7.45
N GLU A 139 1.97 8.61 7.60
CA GLU A 139 1.15 8.39 8.80
C GLU A 139 0.60 6.95 8.87
N ILE A 140 0.28 6.30 7.75
CA ILE A 140 -0.02 4.86 7.72
C ILE A 140 1.20 4.05 8.21
N MET A 141 2.39 4.37 7.70
CA MET A 141 3.61 3.70 8.17
C MET A 141 3.86 3.92 9.66
N ARG A 142 3.61 5.13 10.15
CA ARG A 142 3.73 5.48 11.58
C ARG A 142 2.73 4.73 12.46
N ALA A 143 1.53 4.48 11.94
CA ALA A 143 0.48 3.75 12.67
C ALA A 143 0.76 2.24 12.78
N VAL A 144 1.56 1.68 11.88
CA VAL A 144 1.82 0.23 11.79
C VAL A 144 3.22 -0.14 12.26
N ALA A 145 4.25 0.59 11.79
CA ALA A 145 5.62 0.26 12.11
C ALA A 145 5.97 0.66 13.56
N PRO A 146 6.60 -0.22 14.35
CA PRO A 146 7.10 0.15 15.67
C PRO A 146 8.03 1.36 15.57
N ALA A 147 7.87 2.33 16.46
CA ALA A 147 8.58 3.61 16.44
C ALA A 147 10.11 3.46 16.33
N ARG A 148 10.67 2.43 16.99
CA ARG A 148 12.11 2.12 16.96
C ARG A 148 12.64 1.75 15.57
N HIS A 149 11.79 1.27 14.66
CA HIS A 149 12.16 0.82 13.31
C HIS A 149 11.76 1.81 12.21
N LEU A 150 10.81 2.70 12.49
CA LEU A 150 10.23 3.59 11.48
C LEU A 150 11.28 4.45 10.79
N ALA A 151 12.13 5.14 11.56
CA ALA A 151 13.15 6.03 11.01
C ALA A 151 14.19 5.27 10.16
N GLU A 152 14.66 4.11 10.65
CA GLU A 152 15.57 3.23 9.90
C GLU A 152 14.97 2.81 8.56
N MET A 153 13.69 2.40 8.56
CA MET A 153 12.99 1.94 7.37
C MET A 153 12.79 3.08 6.36
N VAL A 154 12.32 4.23 6.83
CA VAL A 154 12.02 5.38 5.97
C VAL A 154 13.30 5.99 5.40
N TYR A 155 14.32 6.26 6.23
CA TYR A 155 15.56 6.89 5.78
C TYR A 155 16.46 5.91 5.01
N GLY A 156 16.51 4.65 5.46
CA GLY A 156 17.34 3.63 4.83
C GLY A 156 16.78 3.11 3.51
N GLY A 157 15.45 3.19 3.32
CA GLY A 157 14.77 2.70 2.12
C GLY A 157 14.99 1.21 1.85
N ARG A 158 15.41 0.44 2.87
CA ARG A 158 15.72 -0.99 2.71
C ARG A 158 14.45 -1.81 2.63
N THR A 159 14.43 -2.75 1.71
CA THR A 159 13.39 -3.77 1.68
C THR A 159 13.80 -4.97 2.53
N LEU A 160 12.88 -5.48 3.30
CA LEU A 160 13.03 -6.62 4.20
C LEU A 160 12.58 -7.91 3.50
N SER A 161 13.06 -9.06 3.96
CA SER A 161 12.39 -10.34 3.70
C SER A 161 11.00 -10.33 4.34
N VAL A 162 10.15 -11.27 3.96
CA VAL A 162 8.81 -11.39 4.58
C VAL A 162 8.94 -11.74 6.06
N GLU A 163 9.90 -12.59 6.40
CA GLU A 163 10.21 -13.01 7.76
C GLU A 163 10.70 -11.84 8.61
N ASP A 164 11.69 -11.06 8.12
CA ASP A 164 12.17 -9.85 8.80
C ASP A 164 11.06 -8.81 8.97
N ALA A 165 10.16 -8.68 7.98
CA ALA A 165 9.01 -7.78 8.05
C ALA A 165 8.02 -8.22 9.13
N CYS A 166 7.85 -9.53 9.33
CA CYS A 166 7.03 -10.10 10.39
C CYS A 166 7.66 -9.84 11.77
N GLU A 167 8.96 -10.11 11.93
CA GLU A 167 9.69 -9.83 13.18
C GLU A 167 9.64 -8.34 13.58
N ARG A 168 9.60 -7.46 12.58
CA ARG A 168 9.51 -6.01 12.79
C ARG A 168 8.07 -5.47 12.87
N GLY A 169 7.06 -6.34 12.84
CA GLY A 169 5.65 -5.97 13.01
C GLY A 169 5.00 -5.29 11.80
N LEU A 170 5.62 -5.37 10.61
CA LEU A 170 5.01 -4.90 9.35
C LEU A 170 4.09 -5.94 8.72
N VAL A 171 4.34 -7.22 8.99
CA VAL A 171 3.53 -8.36 8.60
C VAL A 171 3.06 -9.03 9.88
N ASP A 172 1.81 -9.43 9.94
CA ASP A 172 1.22 -10.03 11.14
C ASP A 172 1.42 -11.55 11.17
N THR A 173 1.40 -12.20 9.99
CA THR A 173 1.52 -13.66 9.86
C THR A 173 2.17 -14.02 8.54
N VAL A 174 3.04 -15.04 8.57
CA VAL A 174 3.66 -15.63 7.37
C VAL A 174 3.14 -17.04 7.18
N VAL A 175 2.66 -17.35 5.98
CA VAL A 175 2.11 -18.67 5.62
C VAL A 175 2.74 -19.18 4.32
N GLU A 176 2.59 -20.47 4.05
CA GLU A 176 3.00 -21.05 2.77
C GLU A 176 2.19 -20.43 1.62
N PRO A 177 2.80 -20.22 0.42
CA PRO A 177 2.13 -19.53 -0.69
C PRO A 177 0.77 -20.11 -1.07
N GLY A 178 0.63 -21.45 -1.06
CA GLY A 178 -0.63 -22.13 -1.38
C GLY A 178 -1.73 -21.94 -0.36
N ALA A 179 -1.40 -21.53 0.87
CA ALA A 179 -2.35 -21.29 1.96
C ALA A 179 -2.72 -19.80 2.12
N LEU A 180 -2.08 -18.89 1.38
CA LEU A 180 -2.19 -17.45 1.62
C LEU A 180 -3.63 -16.94 1.55
N LEU A 181 -4.33 -17.27 0.47
CA LEU A 181 -5.67 -16.72 0.25
C LEU A 181 -6.66 -17.28 1.28
N ASP A 182 -6.58 -18.58 1.56
CA ASP A 182 -7.47 -19.24 2.52
C ASP A 182 -7.21 -18.70 3.94
N ALA A 183 -5.95 -18.48 4.33
CA ALA A 183 -5.59 -17.87 5.60
C ALA A 183 -6.12 -16.44 5.71
N ALA A 184 -6.02 -15.65 4.64
CA ALA A 184 -6.52 -14.27 4.62
C ALA A 184 -8.05 -14.20 4.68
N VAL A 185 -8.74 -15.13 4.03
CA VAL A 185 -10.20 -15.24 4.10
C VAL A 185 -10.63 -15.66 5.51
N ALA A 186 -9.99 -16.65 6.12
CA ALA A 186 -10.28 -17.08 7.49
C ALA A 186 -10.08 -15.95 8.51
N GLU A 187 -9.00 -15.16 8.38
CA GLU A 187 -8.78 -13.95 9.22
C GLU A 187 -9.86 -12.91 8.99
N ALA A 188 -10.26 -12.67 7.74
CA ALA A 188 -11.34 -11.73 7.41
C ALA A 188 -12.69 -12.20 7.98
N GLU A 189 -13.00 -13.49 7.94
CA GLU A 189 -14.20 -14.09 8.55
C GLU A 189 -14.19 -13.94 10.07
N ALA A 190 -13.05 -14.19 10.72
CA ALA A 190 -12.90 -14.01 12.16
C ALA A 190 -13.15 -12.55 12.58
N LEU A 191 -12.62 -11.58 11.83
CA LEU A 191 -12.88 -10.16 12.08
C LEU A 191 -14.33 -9.77 11.76
N ALA A 192 -14.93 -10.34 10.72
CA ALA A 192 -16.32 -10.10 10.34
C ALA A 192 -17.33 -10.67 11.36
N ALA A 193 -16.93 -11.64 12.19
CA ALA A 193 -17.77 -12.15 13.27
C ALA A 193 -17.95 -11.13 14.42
N ILE A 194 -17.11 -10.11 14.50
CA ILE A 194 -17.27 -9.01 15.45
C ILE A 194 -18.44 -8.13 14.99
N PRO A 195 -19.34 -7.69 15.90
CA PRO A 195 -20.39 -6.76 15.52
C PRO A 195 -19.83 -5.55 14.75
N ALA A 196 -20.39 -5.31 13.56
CA ALA A 196 -19.83 -4.36 12.60
C ALA A 196 -19.66 -2.93 13.15
N GLU A 197 -20.62 -2.47 13.95
CA GLU A 197 -20.57 -1.15 14.58
C GLU A 197 -19.44 -1.06 15.63
N SER A 198 -19.27 -2.13 16.42
CA SER A 198 -18.21 -2.20 17.43
C SER A 198 -16.83 -2.19 16.77
N PHE A 199 -16.64 -2.97 15.68
CA PHE A 199 -15.41 -2.96 14.92
C PHE A 199 -15.12 -1.59 14.30
N ALA A 200 -16.11 -1.00 13.60
CA ALA A 200 -15.96 0.28 12.94
C ALA A 200 -15.62 1.42 13.93
N LEU A 201 -16.31 1.46 15.08
CA LEU A 201 -16.03 2.46 16.12
C LEU A 201 -14.63 2.32 16.71
N THR A 202 -14.23 1.09 17.06
CA THR A 202 -12.90 0.83 17.60
C THR A 202 -11.80 1.15 16.60
N LYS A 203 -11.97 0.76 15.34
CA LYS A 203 -11.06 1.11 14.25
C LYS A 203 -10.95 2.63 14.07
N ALA A 204 -12.08 3.34 14.10
CA ALA A 204 -12.08 4.80 14.03
C ALA A 204 -11.29 5.43 15.19
N GLN A 205 -11.46 4.93 16.43
CA GLN A 205 -10.70 5.39 17.60
C GLN A 205 -9.21 5.14 17.46
N LEU A 206 -8.80 3.94 17.02
CA LEU A 206 -7.39 3.60 16.80
C LEU A 206 -6.74 4.49 15.75
N ARG A 207 -7.50 4.90 14.72
CA ARG A 207 -7.02 5.72 13.60
C ARG A 207 -7.26 7.24 13.78
N GLN A 208 -7.89 7.62 14.90
CA GLN A 208 -8.16 9.02 15.22
C GLN A 208 -6.90 9.90 15.27
N PRO A 209 -5.77 9.49 15.89
CA PRO A 209 -4.55 10.31 15.89
C PRO A 209 -4.04 10.66 14.49
N VAL A 210 -4.11 9.69 13.55
CA VAL A 210 -3.76 9.93 12.13
C VAL A 210 -4.73 10.92 11.49
N ARG A 211 -6.03 10.76 11.72
CA ARG A 211 -7.06 11.67 11.21
C ARG A 211 -6.84 13.09 11.69
N ASP A 212 -6.57 13.28 12.98
CA ASP A 212 -6.34 14.59 13.59
C ASP A 212 -5.06 15.25 13.05
N PHE A 213 -4.00 14.47 12.85
CA PHE A 213 -2.77 14.96 12.23
C PHE A 213 -3.01 15.41 10.79
N LEU A 214 -3.67 14.59 9.99
CA LEU A 214 -3.96 14.90 8.59
C LEU A 214 -4.88 16.11 8.44
N ALA A 215 -5.91 16.24 9.28
CA ALA A 215 -6.80 17.39 9.25
C ALA A 215 -6.05 18.73 9.46
N ARG A 216 -5.00 18.72 10.26
CA ARG A 216 -4.20 19.93 10.56
C ARG A 216 -3.06 20.17 9.58
N HIS A 217 -2.48 19.13 9.00
CA HIS A 217 -1.19 19.24 8.34
C HIS A 217 -1.15 18.76 6.90
N ALA A 218 -2.08 17.89 6.44
CA ALA A 218 -2.02 17.26 5.12
C ALA A 218 -1.95 18.28 3.98
N ALA A 219 -2.80 19.31 4.00
CA ALA A 219 -2.84 20.31 2.92
C ALA A 219 -1.49 21.02 2.70
N ARG A 220 -0.73 21.27 3.76
CA ARG A 220 0.61 21.85 3.66
C ARG A 220 1.63 20.82 3.19
N ILE A 221 1.66 19.65 3.85
CA ILE A 221 2.64 18.59 3.56
C ILE A 221 2.49 18.08 2.13
N ASP A 222 1.27 17.80 1.68
CA ASP A 222 1.01 17.27 0.33
C ASP A 222 1.35 18.31 -0.76
N ARG A 223 1.13 19.59 -0.50
CA ARG A 223 1.58 20.67 -1.42
C ARG A 223 3.11 20.73 -1.51
N GLU A 224 3.81 20.64 -0.38
CA GLU A 224 5.28 20.61 -0.32
C GLU A 224 5.83 19.34 -0.99
N ALA A 225 5.22 18.18 -0.71
CA ALA A 225 5.57 16.91 -1.34
C ALA A 225 5.39 16.97 -2.86
N LEU A 226 4.25 17.48 -3.34
CA LEU A 226 3.99 17.63 -4.77
C LEU A 226 5.02 18.56 -5.44
N ALA A 227 5.39 19.66 -4.79
CA ALA A 227 6.43 20.55 -5.29
C ALA A 227 7.79 19.82 -5.40
N CYS A 228 8.16 19.01 -4.41
CA CYS A 228 9.37 18.18 -4.47
C CYS A 228 9.32 17.15 -5.60
N TRP A 229 8.19 16.45 -5.80
CA TRP A 229 8.02 15.47 -6.88
C TRP A 229 8.16 16.11 -8.27
N ARG A 230 7.76 17.37 -8.42
CA ARG A 230 7.88 18.15 -9.67
C ARG A 230 9.26 18.77 -9.88
N ALA A 231 10.06 18.88 -8.83
CA ALA A 231 11.36 19.54 -8.90
C ALA A 231 12.31 18.81 -9.85
N PRO A 232 13.13 19.54 -10.64
CA PRO A 232 14.10 18.93 -11.57
C PRO A 232 15.01 17.90 -10.91
N ALA A 233 15.47 18.16 -9.68
CA ALA A 233 16.34 17.25 -8.94
C ALA A 233 15.67 15.89 -8.65
N ALA A 234 14.37 15.88 -8.27
CA ALA A 234 13.61 14.65 -8.06
C ALA A 234 13.36 13.92 -9.38
N GLN A 235 12.99 14.64 -10.43
CA GLN A 235 12.79 14.06 -11.76
C GLN A 235 14.07 13.41 -12.31
N ASP A 236 15.24 14.04 -12.08
CA ASP A 236 16.55 13.45 -12.43
C ASP A 236 16.88 12.22 -11.58
N ALA A 237 16.56 12.25 -10.28
CA ALA A 237 16.78 11.12 -9.40
C ALA A 237 15.92 9.92 -9.82
N ILE A 238 14.65 10.14 -10.15
CA ILE A 238 13.73 9.13 -10.66
C ILE A 238 14.28 8.51 -11.96
N ARG A 239 14.72 9.33 -12.92
CA ARG A 239 15.30 8.82 -14.18
C ARG A 239 16.53 7.95 -13.94
N ARG A 240 17.47 8.43 -13.13
CA ARG A 240 18.66 7.62 -12.75
C ARG A 240 18.30 6.32 -12.06
N TYR A 241 17.30 6.33 -11.18
CA TYR A 241 16.86 5.12 -10.50
C TYR A 241 16.23 4.13 -11.48
N VAL A 242 15.38 4.58 -12.39
CA VAL A 242 14.77 3.73 -13.44
C VAL A 242 15.85 3.11 -14.34
N GLU A 243 16.82 3.88 -14.79
CA GLU A 243 17.94 3.41 -15.62
C GLU A 243 18.77 2.33 -14.89
N LYS A 244 19.12 2.58 -13.63
CA LYS A 244 19.94 1.67 -12.84
C LYS A 244 19.20 0.39 -12.43
N ALA A 245 17.98 0.53 -11.91
CA ALA A 245 17.24 -0.57 -11.28
C ALA A 245 16.38 -1.37 -12.28
N LEU A 246 15.90 -0.73 -13.34
CA LEU A 246 14.95 -1.31 -14.28
C LEU A 246 15.50 -1.41 -15.71
N GLY A 247 16.65 -0.78 -16.01
CA GLY A 247 17.34 -0.85 -17.29
C GLY A 247 18.28 -2.04 -17.45
N GLY A 248 18.65 -2.72 -16.36
CA GLY A 248 19.60 -3.84 -16.32
C GLY A 248 19.07 -5.20 -16.86
N GLY A 249 17.91 -5.22 -17.47
CA GLY A 249 17.27 -6.43 -18.04
C GLY A 249 17.73 -6.81 -19.47
N ARG A 250 18.83 -6.23 -19.96
CA ARG A 250 19.45 -6.62 -21.24
C ARG A 250 20.91 -7.04 -20.99
N ARG A 251 21.12 -8.24 -20.47
CA ARG A 251 22.32 -9.06 -20.73
C ARG A 251 21.91 -10.51 -20.66
#